data_2900792edbd7dc21d96195c5d48cfbc7
#
_entry.id   2900792edbd7dc21d96195c5d48cfbc7
#
_cell.length_a   1.000
_cell.length_b   1.000
_cell.length_c   1.000
_cell.angle_alpha   90.00
_cell.angle_beta   90.00
_cell.angle_gamma   90.00
#
_symmetry.space_group_name_H-M   'P 1'
#
loop_
_entity.id
_entity.type
_entity.pdbx_description
1 polymer ?
#
loop_
_entity_poly.entity_id
_entity_poly.type
_entity_poly.pdbx_seq_one_letter_code
_entity_poly.pdbx_strand_id
1 'polypeptide(L)'
;LVLREPRDAGAVLSAMVRILQPTVSGFPAPSWLPGVPANGMLAEHVRDAVIEHDTDPHVRRTDVLLAPTDAVVDDDNADIVVRVGSNSWGDNDVLVDPSIHRPHGRRSDVIGDVCGAVEILDRYGDGITTTDVKPLRSISAVTDASSLPLNVRTQLAACGVVLAESDDELPGPGDFLAWQQASVTGRRNALRRHSPWPAVAPWPTVSILLSSHRPDRLAHALSMVRAQEYPNLQVIVVLHGDDDFVSHHTPDVQQSLAGWNSDLVVMGVSPEQNLGHALAAASARAEGELLAKMDDDDFYSSTHIWDLVLARMYSGAQIVGKALDWIYLTHADTTVFRPTYPAERFAKFVAGGTMLISAGDLAQVGGWRPVPKSVDRALLDRVLDAGGLVYRTHGLGYTYVRSAADGSANTSQVNESHFLTKTTATYPGLLRSHALGTAESAT
;
A
#
# COMPACT_ATOMS: atom_id res chain seq x y z
N LEU A 1 -21.27 -0.78 -20.17
CA LEU A 1 -20.49 -2.01 -20.12
C LEU A 1 -20.73 -2.79 -21.41
N VAL A 2 -19.70 -3.05 -22.18
CA VAL A 2 -19.78 -3.86 -23.40
C VAL A 2 -18.85 -5.06 -23.19
N LEU A 3 -19.43 -6.27 -23.27
CA LEU A 3 -18.68 -7.51 -23.27
C LEU A 3 -18.43 -7.94 -24.71
N ARG A 4 -17.23 -8.27 -25.09
CA ARG A 4 -16.88 -8.77 -26.42
C ARG A 4 -17.24 -10.22 -26.60
N GLU A 5 -16.98 -10.99 -25.56
CA GLU A 5 -17.26 -12.42 -25.51
C GLU A 5 -18.08 -12.74 -24.26
N PRO A 6 -18.85 -13.80 -24.27
CA PRO A 6 -19.45 -14.33 -23.05
C PRO A 6 -18.37 -14.59 -21.99
N ARG A 7 -18.55 -14.02 -20.81
CA ARG A 7 -17.67 -14.20 -19.65
C ARG A 7 -18.46 -14.70 -18.48
N ASP A 8 -17.78 -15.38 -17.57
CA ASP A 8 -18.37 -15.73 -16.30
C ASP A 8 -18.79 -14.47 -15.53
N ALA A 9 -20.00 -14.50 -14.99
CA ALA A 9 -20.55 -13.34 -14.29
C ALA A 9 -19.71 -12.95 -13.06
N GLY A 10 -19.10 -13.93 -12.40
CA GLY A 10 -18.20 -13.69 -11.27
C GLY A 10 -16.92 -12.94 -11.68
N ALA A 11 -16.34 -13.30 -12.82
CA ALA A 11 -15.17 -12.64 -13.38
C ALA A 11 -15.45 -11.18 -13.74
N VAL A 12 -16.57 -10.93 -14.40
CA VAL A 12 -17.02 -9.56 -14.74
C VAL A 12 -17.27 -8.74 -13.49
N LEU A 13 -17.98 -9.30 -12.52
CA LEU A 13 -18.29 -8.63 -11.27
C LEU A 13 -17.02 -8.31 -10.46
N SER A 14 -16.11 -9.27 -10.38
CA SER A 14 -14.81 -9.09 -9.73
C SER A 14 -14.00 -7.96 -10.36
N ALA A 15 -13.92 -7.91 -11.71
CA ALA A 15 -13.25 -6.85 -12.43
C ALA A 15 -13.89 -5.48 -12.18
N MET A 16 -15.23 -5.39 -12.24
CA MET A 16 -15.96 -4.16 -11.95
C MET A 16 -15.72 -3.66 -10.52
N VAL A 17 -15.76 -4.56 -9.53
CA VAL A 17 -15.54 -4.18 -8.14
C VAL A 17 -14.12 -3.69 -7.92
N ARG A 18 -13.11 -4.34 -8.51
CA ARG A 18 -11.72 -3.87 -8.44
C ARG A 18 -11.54 -2.45 -8.97
N ILE A 19 -12.27 -2.10 -10.04
CA ILE A 19 -12.16 -0.80 -10.69
C ILE A 19 -12.98 0.27 -9.96
N LEU A 20 -14.22 -0.06 -9.58
CA LEU A 20 -15.17 0.91 -9.09
C LEU A 20 -15.12 1.11 -7.56
N GLN A 21 -14.54 0.17 -6.81
CA GLN A 21 -14.51 0.21 -5.35
C GLN A 21 -13.19 -0.25 -4.74
N PRO A 22 -12.05 0.30 -5.13
CA PRO A 22 -10.76 -0.11 -4.57
C PRO A 22 -10.63 0.20 -3.07
N THR A 23 -11.52 0.98 -2.50
CA THR A 23 -11.43 1.46 -1.12
C THR A 23 -12.59 1.03 -0.23
N VAL A 24 -13.74 0.72 -0.82
CA VAL A 24 -14.91 0.29 -0.03
C VAL A 24 -14.76 -1.18 0.27
N SER A 25 -14.50 -1.46 1.48
CA SER A 25 -14.50 -2.78 2.05
C SER A 25 -15.74 -2.98 2.90
N GLY A 26 -16.06 -4.23 3.14
CA GLY A 26 -17.38 -4.54 3.67
C GLY A 26 -18.44 -4.15 2.67
N PHE A 27 -18.20 -4.42 1.40
CA PHE A 27 -19.05 -4.09 0.28
C PHE A 27 -20.54 -4.02 0.67
N PRO A 28 -21.13 -2.85 0.93
CA PRO A 28 -22.51 -2.75 0.61
C PRO A 28 -22.56 -3.00 -0.91
N ALA A 29 -23.25 -4.07 -1.30
CA ALA A 29 -23.53 -4.28 -2.72
C ALA A 29 -24.01 -2.94 -3.27
N PRO A 30 -23.45 -2.46 -4.39
CA PRO A 30 -23.99 -1.29 -5.01
C PRO A 30 -25.49 -1.52 -5.13
N SER A 31 -26.27 -0.56 -4.70
CA SER A 31 -27.74 -0.65 -4.67
C SER A 31 -28.39 -0.93 -6.04
N TRP A 32 -27.59 -0.92 -7.09
CA TRP A 32 -27.96 -1.20 -8.47
C TRP A 32 -27.74 -2.66 -8.91
N LEU A 33 -27.16 -3.54 -8.07
CA LEU A 33 -27.04 -4.96 -8.38
C LEU A 33 -28.32 -5.68 -7.90
N PRO A 34 -29.24 -6.03 -8.80
CA PRO A 34 -30.48 -6.68 -8.41
C PRO A 34 -30.21 -8.08 -7.83
N GLY A 35 -30.82 -8.39 -6.71
CA GLY A 35 -30.79 -9.71 -6.10
C GLY A 35 -29.61 -9.96 -5.16
N VAL A 36 -28.73 -9.00 -4.93
CA VAL A 36 -27.66 -9.12 -3.95
C VAL A 36 -28.06 -8.39 -2.66
N PRO A 37 -28.07 -9.09 -1.50
CA PRO A 37 -28.38 -8.44 -0.22
C PRO A 37 -27.35 -7.35 0.08
N ALA A 38 -27.81 -6.27 0.69
CA ALA A 38 -26.97 -5.13 1.09
C ALA A 38 -25.94 -5.44 2.20
N ASN A 39 -25.84 -6.70 2.64
CA ASN A 39 -25.03 -7.15 3.76
C ASN A 39 -24.08 -8.29 3.33
N GLY A 40 -22.81 -8.07 3.33
CA GLY A 40 -21.74 -9.06 3.44
C GLY A 40 -21.64 -10.19 2.38
N MET A 41 -22.74 -10.72 1.84
CA MET A 41 -22.70 -11.86 0.93
C MET A 41 -22.04 -11.54 -0.43
N LEU A 42 -22.16 -10.32 -0.93
CA LEU A 42 -21.43 -9.93 -2.14
C LEU A 42 -19.92 -9.88 -1.91
N ALA A 43 -19.50 -9.48 -0.73
CA ALA A 43 -18.09 -9.46 -0.37
C ALA A 43 -17.47 -10.86 -0.42
N GLU A 44 -18.21 -11.87 0.00
CA GLU A 44 -17.76 -13.26 -0.04
C GLU A 44 -17.62 -13.78 -1.48
N HIS A 45 -18.63 -13.60 -2.30
CA HIS A 45 -18.59 -14.04 -3.71
C HIS A 45 -17.56 -13.29 -4.54
N VAL A 46 -17.42 -11.98 -4.34
CA VAL A 46 -16.40 -11.18 -5.02
C VAL A 46 -15.01 -11.57 -4.54
N ARG A 47 -14.84 -11.83 -3.27
CA ARG A 47 -13.58 -12.29 -2.69
C ARG A 47 -13.18 -13.64 -3.26
N ASP A 48 -14.11 -14.61 -3.31
CA ASP A 48 -13.86 -15.93 -3.88
C ASP A 48 -13.46 -15.83 -5.35
N ALA A 49 -14.15 -15.01 -6.13
CA ALA A 49 -13.80 -14.75 -7.53
C ALA A 49 -12.42 -14.09 -7.69
N VAL A 50 -12.05 -13.14 -6.81
CA VAL A 50 -10.71 -12.52 -6.81
C VAL A 50 -9.64 -13.54 -6.43
N ILE A 51 -9.89 -14.39 -5.43
CA ILE A 51 -8.96 -15.45 -5.03
C ILE A 51 -8.79 -16.45 -6.18
N GLU A 52 -9.87 -16.92 -6.76
CA GLU A 52 -9.84 -17.87 -7.88
C GLU A 52 -9.03 -17.31 -9.05
N HIS A 53 -9.27 -16.05 -9.45
CA HIS A 53 -8.54 -15.42 -10.54
C HIS A 53 -7.08 -15.10 -10.22
N ASP A 54 -6.76 -14.84 -8.97
CA ASP A 54 -5.40 -14.48 -8.57
C ASP A 54 -4.53 -15.68 -8.20
N THR A 55 -5.14 -16.81 -7.84
CA THR A 55 -4.42 -18.01 -7.38
C THR A 55 -4.41 -19.13 -8.38
N ASP A 56 -5.41 -19.24 -9.25
CA ASP A 56 -5.44 -20.25 -10.30
C ASP A 56 -4.66 -19.78 -11.54
N PRO A 57 -3.52 -20.41 -11.86
CA PRO A 57 -2.73 -20.07 -13.04
C PRO A 57 -3.44 -20.37 -14.37
N HIS A 58 -4.53 -21.12 -14.34
CA HIS A 58 -5.31 -21.49 -15.54
C HIS A 58 -6.50 -20.57 -15.78
N VAL A 59 -6.88 -19.73 -14.82
CA VAL A 59 -7.97 -18.78 -14.98
C VAL A 59 -7.44 -17.50 -15.65
N ARG A 60 -7.91 -17.24 -16.85
CA ARG A 60 -7.60 -16.01 -17.56
C ARG A 60 -8.29 -14.82 -16.89
N ARG A 61 -7.53 -13.83 -16.46
CA ARG A 61 -8.08 -12.58 -15.97
C ARG A 61 -8.89 -11.88 -17.05
N THR A 62 -9.93 -11.18 -16.61
CA THR A 62 -10.75 -10.34 -17.46
C THR A 62 -10.10 -8.97 -17.55
N ASP A 63 -9.66 -8.60 -18.74
CA ASP A 63 -9.08 -7.29 -19.01
C ASP A 63 -10.19 -6.25 -19.14
N VAL A 64 -10.05 -5.13 -18.43
CA VAL A 64 -11.02 -4.05 -18.43
C VAL A 64 -10.34 -2.77 -18.92
N LEU A 65 -10.88 -2.24 -20.01
CA LEU A 65 -10.49 -0.94 -20.52
C LEU A 65 -11.51 0.11 -20.07
N LEU A 66 -11.02 1.17 -19.46
CA LEU A 66 -11.82 2.37 -19.22
C LEU A 66 -11.52 3.37 -20.33
N ALA A 67 -12.57 3.89 -20.94
CA ALA A 67 -12.44 4.85 -22.01
C ALA A 67 -13.46 5.99 -21.88
N PRO A 68 -13.13 7.22 -22.30
CA PRO A 68 -14.09 8.28 -22.46
C PRO A 68 -15.27 7.84 -23.33
N THR A 69 -16.45 8.40 -23.08
CA THR A 69 -17.67 8.00 -23.80
C THR A 69 -17.58 8.26 -25.30
N ASP A 70 -16.79 9.25 -25.68
CA ASP A 70 -16.57 9.76 -27.04
C ASP A 70 -15.28 9.26 -27.70
N ALA A 71 -14.42 8.56 -26.96
CA ALA A 71 -13.18 8.03 -27.51
C ALA A 71 -13.45 6.89 -28.52
N VAL A 72 -12.78 6.96 -29.65
CA VAL A 72 -12.63 5.82 -30.57
C VAL A 72 -11.58 4.91 -29.93
N VAL A 73 -12.03 3.83 -29.35
CA VAL A 73 -11.16 2.83 -28.73
C VAL A 73 -10.99 1.69 -29.71
N ASP A 74 -9.75 1.40 -30.06
CA ASP A 74 -9.41 0.12 -30.68
C ASP A 74 -9.54 -0.96 -29.62
N ASP A 75 -10.69 -1.57 -29.65
CA ASP A 75 -11.13 -2.47 -28.60
C ASP A 75 -10.44 -3.84 -28.61
N ASP A 76 -9.46 -4.14 -29.47
CA ASP A 76 -8.95 -5.51 -29.63
C ASP A 76 -8.16 -6.04 -28.42
N ASN A 77 -7.88 -5.18 -27.43
CA ASN A 77 -7.01 -5.49 -26.30
C ASN A 77 -7.72 -5.63 -24.94
N ALA A 78 -9.06 -5.57 -24.88
CA ALA A 78 -9.78 -5.68 -23.62
C ALA A 78 -11.03 -6.57 -23.71
N ASP A 79 -11.29 -7.34 -22.67
CA ASP A 79 -12.48 -8.19 -22.55
C ASP A 79 -13.73 -7.35 -22.21
N ILE A 80 -13.53 -6.25 -21.51
CA ILE A 80 -14.60 -5.34 -21.08
C ILE A 80 -14.19 -3.91 -21.35
N VAL A 81 -15.06 -3.12 -22.00
CA VAL A 81 -14.88 -1.68 -22.12
C VAL A 81 -15.92 -0.97 -21.26
N VAL A 82 -15.46 -0.21 -20.28
CA VAL A 82 -16.29 0.66 -19.46
C VAL A 82 -16.13 2.08 -19.94
N ARG A 83 -17.22 2.69 -20.44
CA ARG A 83 -17.20 4.07 -20.89
C ARG A 83 -17.56 5.02 -19.76
N VAL A 84 -16.70 6.00 -19.54
CA VAL A 84 -16.82 7.00 -18.48
C VAL A 84 -17.00 8.39 -19.11
N GLY A 85 -17.79 9.24 -18.49
CA GLY A 85 -18.08 10.57 -19.02
C GLY A 85 -16.83 11.42 -19.24
N SER A 86 -16.79 12.16 -20.33
CA SER A 86 -15.62 12.87 -20.88
C SER A 86 -15.01 13.97 -20.01
N ASN A 87 -15.70 14.43 -18.97
CA ASN A 87 -15.26 15.58 -18.18
C ASN A 87 -14.17 15.30 -17.15
N SER A 88 -13.71 14.05 -17.05
CA SER A 88 -12.79 13.59 -15.99
C SER A 88 -11.39 13.19 -16.49
N TRP A 89 -11.16 13.21 -17.78
CA TRP A 89 -9.90 12.76 -18.39
C TRP A 89 -9.09 13.97 -18.89
N GLY A 90 -7.83 14.06 -18.49
CA GLY A 90 -6.88 15.01 -19.08
C GLY A 90 -6.36 14.53 -20.44
N ASP A 91 -5.66 15.39 -21.15
CA ASP A 91 -5.16 15.16 -22.52
C ASP A 91 -4.20 13.96 -22.72
N ASN A 92 -4.04 13.09 -21.75
CA ASN A 92 -3.19 11.89 -21.80
C ASN A 92 -3.98 10.63 -21.47
N ASP A 93 -4.68 10.12 -22.42
CA ASP A 93 -5.70 9.06 -22.34
C ASP A 93 -5.14 7.62 -22.16
N VAL A 94 -4.02 7.46 -21.49
CA VAL A 94 -3.49 6.13 -21.15
C VAL A 94 -4.04 5.69 -19.82
N LEU A 95 -4.80 4.61 -19.83
CA LEU A 95 -5.35 4.01 -18.63
C LEU A 95 -4.64 2.69 -18.30
N VAL A 96 -4.31 2.56 -17.04
CA VAL A 96 -3.74 1.35 -16.47
C VAL A 96 -4.77 0.71 -15.54
N ASP A 97 -5.16 -0.53 -15.80
CA ASP A 97 -5.87 -1.30 -14.78
C ASP A 97 -4.88 -1.70 -13.68
N PRO A 98 -5.00 -1.12 -12.48
CA PRO A 98 -4.05 -1.38 -11.41
C PRO A 98 -4.05 -2.83 -10.94
N SER A 99 -5.14 -3.56 -11.14
CA SER A 99 -5.27 -4.95 -10.72
C SER A 99 -4.51 -5.91 -11.64
N ILE A 100 -4.39 -5.55 -12.91
CA ILE A 100 -3.66 -6.31 -13.92
C ILE A 100 -2.17 -5.94 -13.87
N HIS A 101 -1.88 -4.65 -14.05
CA HIS A 101 -0.53 -4.11 -14.12
C HIS A 101 0.02 -3.85 -12.70
N ARG A 102 -0.07 -4.83 -11.82
CA ARG A 102 0.52 -4.74 -10.49
C ARG A 102 1.89 -5.40 -10.46
N PRO A 103 2.80 -4.91 -9.62
CA PRO A 103 4.08 -5.58 -9.43
C PRO A 103 3.86 -6.95 -8.81
N HIS A 104 4.76 -7.86 -9.10
CA HIS A 104 4.66 -9.24 -8.65
C HIS A 104 5.83 -9.65 -7.78
N GLY A 105 5.49 -10.40 -6.73
CA GLY A 105 6.23 -10.97 -5.64
C GLY A 105 7.65 -11.43 -5.88
N ARG A 106 8.52 -10.56 -6.42
CA ARG A 106 9.96 -10.73 -6.40
C ARG A 106 10.50 -10.28 -5.05
N ARG A 107 11.55 -10.90 -4.59
CA ARG A 107 12.30 -10.35 -3.45
C ARG A 107 12.97 -9.04 -3.89
N SER A 108 13.00 -8.08 -2.99
CA SER A 108 13.51 -6.73 -3.28
C SER A 108 15.02 -6.69 -3.54
N ASP A 109 15.76 -7.77 -3.23
CA ASP A 109 17.19 -7.94 -3.50
C ASP A 109 17.49 -8.70 -4.81
N VAL A 110 16.46 -9.04 -5.58
CA VAL A 110 16.62 -9.70 -6.88
C VAL A 110 16.44 -8.69 -7.99
N ILE A 111 17.54 -8.38 -8.67
CA ILE A 111 17.54 -7.58 -9.91
C ILE A 111 17.44 -8.58 -11.06
N GLY A 112 16.44 -8.41 -11.91
CA GLY A 112 16.22 -9.25 -13.09
C GLY A 112 16.84 -8.64 -14.34
N ASP A 113 16.33 -9.06 -15.49
CA ASP A 113 16.84 -8.68 -16.79
C ASP A 113 16.67 -7.17 -17.04
N VAL A 114 17.60 -6.61 -17.80
CA VAL A 114 17.50 -5.27 -18.41
C VAL A 114 17.28 -5.50 -19.91
N CYS A 115 16.21 -4.93 -20.45
CA CYS A 115 15.83 -5.06 -21.86
C CYS A 115 15.89 -3.72 -22.57
N GLY A 116 16.15 -3.72 -23.87
CA GLY A 116 15.97 -2.52 -24.70
C GLY A 116 14.51 -2.33 -25.13
N ALA A 117 14.14 -1.10 -25.50
CA ALA A 117 12.79 -0.79 -25.97
C ALA A 117 12.36 -1.67 -27.17
N VAL A 118 13.26 -1.93 -28.11
CA VAL A 118 12.99 -2.79 -29.29
C VAL A 118 12.59 -4.21 -28.84
N GLU A 119 13.29 -4.78 -27.88
CA GLU A 119 12.99 -6.10 -27.35
C GLU A 119 11.60 -6.16 -26.68
N ILE A 120 11.21 -5.07 -26.01
CA ILE A 120 9.87 -4.96 -25.40
C ILE A 120 8.79 -4.90 -26.48
N LEU A 121 8.98 -4.11 -27.54
CA LEU A 121 8.02 -4.01 -28.64
C LEU A 121 7.90 -5.33 -29.42
N ASP A 122 9.00 -6.03 -29.63
CA ASP A 122 8.99 -7.35 -30.27
C ASP A 122 8.22 -8.40 -29.45
N ARG A 123 8.26 -8.29 -28.11
CA ARG A 123 7.57 -9.23 -27.20
C ARG A 123 6.11 -8.91 -26.97
N TYR A 124 5.78 -7.63 -26.82
CA TYR A 124 4.48 -7.20 -26.28
C TYR A 124 3.72 -6.27 -27.23
N GLY A 125 4.32 -5.85 -28.35
CA GLY A 125 3.69 -4.95 -29.30
C GLY A 125 3.28 -3.61 -28.67
N ASP A 126 2.06 -3.18 -28.96
CA ASP A 126 1.56 -1.86 -28.54
C ASP A 126 0.90 -1.86 -27.15
N GLY A 127 0.89 -2.99 -26.45
CA GLY A 127 0.28 -3.06 -25.13
C GLY A 127 0.57 -4.36 -24.38
N ILE A 128 0.60 -4.25 -23.06
CA ILE A 128 0.84 -5.35 -22.14
C ILE A 128 -0.50 -5.91 -21.69
N THR A 129 -0.73 -7.19 -21.99
CA THR A 129 -1.94 -7.90 -21.59
C THR A 129 -1.74 -8.62 -20.26
N THR A 130 -2.81 -9.17 -19.70
CA THR A 130 -2.78 -9.99 -18.46
C THR A 130 -1.82 -11.16 -18.55
N THR A 131 -1.71 -11.78 -19.72
CA THR A 131 -0.83 -12.93 -19.94
C THR A 131 0.65 -12.54 -19.93
N ASP A 132 0.95 -11.30 -20.30
CA ASP A 132 2.31 -10.76 -20.38
C ASP A 132 2.88 -10.37 -19.01
N VAL A 133 2.02 -10.08 -18.05
CA VAL A 133 2.46 -9.65 -16.71
C VAL A 133 3.32 -10.70 -16.00
N LYS A 134 3.07 -11.99 -16.24
CA LYS A 134 3.90 -13.06 -15.66
C LYS A 134 5.34 -13.07 -16.21
N PRO A 135 5.59 -13.02 -17.53
CA PRO A 135 6.94 -12.82 -18.09
C PRO A 135 7.62 -11.53 -17.62
N LEU A 136 6.89 -10.43 -17.46
CA LEU A 136 7.44 -9.16 -16.97
C LEU A 136 8.10 -9.25 -15.59
N ARG A 137 7.78 -10.27 -14.79
CA ARG A 137 8.42 -10.48 -13.49
C ARG A 137 9.93 -10.67 -13.55
N SER A 138 10.46 -11.13 -14.69
CA SER A 138 11.90 -11.27 -14.89
C SER A 138 12.57 -9.94 -15.22
N ILE A 139 11.84 -8.94 -15.73
CA ILE A 139 12.36 -7.66 -16.19
C ILE A 139 12.42 -6.66 -15.03
N SER A 140 13.58 -6.10 -14.77
CA SER A 140 13.78 -5.06 -13.76
C SER A 140 13.82 -3.67 -14.37
N ALA A 141 14.34 -3.53 -15.58
CA ALA A 141 14.45 -2.24 -16.23
C ALA A 141 14.29 -2.35 -17.75
N VAL A 142 13.93 -1.23 -18.36
CA VAL A 142 13.94 -1.04 -19.81
C VAL A 142 14.70 0.23 -20.11
N THR A 143 15.66 0.14 -21.05
CA THR A 143 16.43 1.27 -21.57
C THR A 143 15.87 1.74 -22.91
N ASP A 144 16.27 2.95 -23.33
CA ASP A 144 15.69 3.65 -24.49
C ASP A 144 14.15 3.79 -24.36
N ALA A 145 13.71 4.04 -23.13
CA ALA A 145 12.30 3.99 -22.77
C ALA A 145 11.45 5.05 -23.52
N SER A 146 12.04 6.16 -23.93
CA SER A 146 11.33 7.20 -24.72
C SER A 146 10.87 6.69 -26.08
N SER A 147 11.52 5.67 -26.65
CA SER A 147 11.13 5.02 -27.90
C SER A 147 9.87 4.16 -27.80
N LEU A 148 9.43 3.84 -26.57
CA LEU A 148 8.19 3.07 -26.35
C LEU A 148 6.96 3.96 -26.45
N PRO A 149 5.83 3.44 -26.95
CA PRO A 149 4.52 4.09 -26.82
C PRO A 149 4.18 4.43 -25.37
N LEU A 150 3.43 5.51 -25.15
CA LEU A 150 3.10 5.99 -23.82
C LEU A 150 2.35 4.95 -22.98
N ASN A 151 1.41 4.21 -23.59
CA ASN A 151 0.66 3.14 -22.93
C ASN A 151 1.60 2.04 -22.42
N VAL A 152 2.53 1.57 -23.24
CA VAL A 152 3.50 0.52 -22.85
C VAL A 152 4.38 1.00 -21.72
N ARG A 153 4.94 2.22 -21.80
CA ARG A 153 5.73 2.83 -20.72
C ARG A 153 4.95 2.89 -19.40
N THR A 154 3.71 3.33 -19.49
CA THR A 154 2.86 3.47 -18.31
C THR A 154 2.53 2.13 -17.67
N GLN A 155 2.23 1.12 -18.49
CA GLN A 155 1.97 -0.25 -18.03
C GLN A 155 3.22 -0.89 -17.41
N LEU A 156 4.40 -0.73 -18.02
CA LEU A 156 5.67 -1.21 -17.47
C LEU A 156 5.96 -0.55 -16.11
N ALA A 157 5.83 0.78 -16.02
CA ALA A 157 6.04 1.50 -14.78
C ALA A 157 5.05 1.03 -13.68
N ALA A 158 3.78 0.84 -14.02
CA ALA A 158 2.77 0.30 -13.09
C ALA A 158 3.14 -1.11 -12.57
N CYS A 159 3.74 -1.94 -13.43
CA CYS A 159 4.28 -3.25 -13.04
C CYS A 159 5.56 -3.16 -12.18
N GLY A 160 6.12 -1.97 -11.99
CA GLY A 160 7.33 -1.74 -11.21
C GLY A 160 8.63 -1.92 -12.00
N VAL A 161 8.56 -1.91 -13.32
CA VAL A 161 9.75 -1.91 -14.19
C VAL A 161 10.36 -0.50 -14.20
N VAL A 162 11.66 -0.41 -14.00
CA VAL A 162 12.40 0.86 -14.06
C VAL A 162 12.56 1.27 -15.53
N LEU A 163 12.24 2.51 -15.83
CA LEU A 163 12.39 3.09 -17.18
C LEU A 163 13.56 4.07 -17.18
N ALA A 164 14.49 3.88 -18.08
CA ALA A 164 15.69 4.71 -18.25
C ALA A 164 15.94 4.98 -19.74
N GLU A 165 16.70 6.02 -20.06
CA GLU A 165 17.09 6.30 -21.44
C GLU A 165 18.39 5.57 -21.83
N SER A 166 19.21 5.23 -20.84
CA SER A 166 20.45 4.49 -21.05
C SER A 166 20.81 3.62 -19.85
N ASP A 167 21.75 2.71 -20.02
CA ASP A 167 22.27 1.88 -18.94
C ASP A 167 22.97 2.71 -17.85
N ASP A 168 23.53 3.86 -18.18
CA ASP A 168 24.21 4.76 -17.23
C ASP A 168 23.24 5.42 -16.25
N GLU A 169 21.96 5.49 -16.57
CA GLU A 169 20.90 6.01 -15.70
C GLU A 169 20.39 4.96 -14.70
N LEU A 170 20.71 3.70 -14.92
CA LEU A 170 20.26 2.62 -14.03
C LEU A 170 21.05 2.63 -12.72
N PRO A 171 20.41 2.28 -11.60
CA PRO A 171 21.13 2.13 -10.35
C PRO A 171 22.23 1.08 -10.44
N GLY A 172 23.34 1.31 -9.75
CA GLY A 172 24.46 0.39 -9.74
C GLY A 172 24.12 -0.99 -9.18
N PRO A 173 24.91 -2.01 -9.54
CA PRO A 173 24.75 -3.35 -8.97
C PRO A 173 24.86 -3.31 -7.43
N GLY A 174 23.89 -3.87 -6.73
CA GLY A 174 23.86 -3.90 -5.27
C GLY A 174 23.33 -2.64 -4.58
N ASP A 175 23.03 -1.57 -5.31
CA ASP A 175 22.31 -0.41 -4.76
C ASP A 175 20.81 -0.69 -4.69
N PHE A 176 20.43 -1.57 -3.76
CA PHE A 176 19.06 -2.02 -3.58
C PHE A 176 18.10 -0.88 -3.23
N LEU A 177 18.58 0.16 -2.55
CA LEU A 177 17.75 1.31 -2.20
C LEU A 177 17.40 2.12 -3.45
N ALA A 178 18.37 2.44 -4.31
CA ALA A 178 18.12 3.17 -5.53
C ALA A 178 17.23 2.37 -6.50
N TRP A 179 17.44 1.06 -6.64
CA TRP A 179 16.59 0.19 -7.44
C TRP A 179 15.13 0.19 -6.96
N GLN A 180 14.92 0.05 -5.65
CA GLN A 180 13.58 0.12 -5.07
C GLN A 180 12.95 1.50 -5.28
N GLN A 181 13.74 2.55 -5.07
CA GLN A 181 13.25 3.93 -5.21
C GLN A 181 12.82 4.22 -6.64
N ALA A 182 13.61 3.86 -7.64
CA ALA A 182 13.27 4.04 -9.06
C ALA A 182 11.97 3.29 -9.42
N SER A 183 11.90 1.99 -9.08
CA SER A 183 10.74 1.15 -9.34
C SER A 183 9.47 1.66 -8.66
N VAL A 184 9.52 1.96 -7.37
CA VAL A 184 8.35 2.39 -6.59
C VAL A 184 7.89 3.78 -7.00
N THR A 185 8.81 4.69 -7.29
CA THR A 185 8.46 6.06 -7.75
C THR A 185 7.81 6.03 -9.13
N GLY A 186 8.38 5.28 -10.07
CA GLY A 186 7.78 5.09 -11.40
C GLY A 186 6.36 4.54 -11.31
N ARG A 187 6.17 3.48 -10.53
CA ARG A 187 4.88 2.86 -10.29
C ARG A 187 3.86 3.81 -9.64
N ARG A 188 4.26 4.49 -8.57
CA ARG A 188 3.39 5.46 -7.88
C ARG A 188 2.90 6.54 -8.84
N ASN A 189 3.80 7.07 -9.67
CA ASN A 189 3.46 8.09 -10.66
C ASN A 189 2.51 7.54 -11.73
N ALA A 190 2.77 6.35 -12.26
CA ALA A 190 1.91 5.70 -13.25
C ALA A 190 0.49 5.48 -12.68
N LEU A 191 0.37 4.88 -11.50
CA LEU A 191 -0.92 4.58 -10.89
C LEU A 191 -1.70 5.84 -10.48
N ARG A 192 -1.03 6.88 -9.98
CA ARG A 192 -1.71 8.13 -9.61
C ARG A 192 -2.25 8.90 -10.82
N ARG A 193 -1.56 8.84 -11.95
CA ARG A 193 -1.93 9.61 -13.16
C ARG A 193 -2.85 8.85 -14.10
N HIS A 194 -2.68 7.54 -14.18
CA HIS A 194 -3.26 6.73 -15.24
C HIS A 194 -4.18 5.62 -14.72
N SER A 195 -4.39 5.50 -13.40
CA SER A 195 -5.45 4.62 -12.91
C SER A 195 -6.82 5.26 -13.13
N PRO A 196 -7.87 4.46 -13.27
CA PRO A 196 -9.23 4.96 -13.49
C PRO A 196 -9.83 5.69 -12.29
N TRP A 197 -9.22 5.52 -11.11
CA TRP A 197 -9.81 5.95 -9.86
C TRP A 197 -10.10 7.46 -9.79
N PRO A 198 -9.14 8.37 -10.10
CA PRO A 198 -9.40 9.81 -10.00
C PRO A 198 -10.53 10.30 -10.91
N ALA A 199 -10.86 9.52 -11.93
CA ALA A 199 -11.94 9.84 -12.86
C ALA A 199 -13.33 9.43 -12.37
N VAL A 200 -13.42 8.47 -11.45
CA VAL A 200 -14.71 7.92 -10.97
C VAL A 200 -15.04 8.32 -9.54
N ALA A 201 -14.03 8.63 -8.73
CA ALA A 201 -14.21 9.04 -7.33
C ALA A 201 -13.02 9.87 -6.82
N PRO A 202 -13.20 10.69 -5.78
CA PRO A 202 -12.07 11.27 -5.08
C PRO A 202 -11.21 10.19 -4.42
N TRP A 203 -9.94 10.51 -4.15
CA TRP A 203 -9.10 9.64 -3.33
C TRP A 203 -9.72 9.47 -1.94
N PRO A 204 -9.74 8.24 -1.38
CA PRO A 204 -10.41 7.96 -0.11
C PRO A 204 -9.84 8.80 1.04
N THR A 205 -10.67 9.07 2.01
CA THR A 205 -10.22 9.67 3.27
C THR A 205 -9.51 8.62 4.12
N VAL A 206 -8.38 9.01 4.73
CA VAL A 206 -7.59 8.12 5.60
C VAL A 206 -7.46 8.72 6.99
N SER A 207 -7.88 7.99 8.02
CA SER A 207 -7.60 8.33 9.41
C SER A 207 -6.31 7.65 9.85
N ILE A 208 -5.28 8.43 10.19
CA ILE A 208 -4.05 7.95 10.80
C ILE A 208 -4.32 7.70 12.29
N LEU A 209 -4.07 6.49 12.75
CA LEU A 209 -4.17 6.09 14.15
C LEU A 209 -2.76 6.03 14.74
N LEU A 210 -2.40 7.03 15.55
CA LEU A 210 -1.14 7.11 16.26
C LEU A 210 -1.41 6.99 17.76
N SER A 211 -0.80 6.01 18.42
CA SER A 211 -0.85 5.88 19.88
C SER A 211 0.55 5.97 20.47
N SER A 212 0.74 6.82 21.46
CA SER A 212 2.01 6.95 22.17
C SER A 212 1.81 7.03 23.67
N HIS A 213 2.68 6.33 24.41
CA HIS A 213 2.86 6.43 25.86
C HIS A 213 4.27 6.94 26.21
N ARG A 214 5.04 7.37 25.20
CA ARG A 214 6.46 7.74 25.31
C ARG A 214 6.63 9.22 24.94
N PRO A 215 6.79 10.11 25.92
CA PRO A 215 6.91 11.53 25.66
C PRO A 215 8.13 11.88 24.78
N ASP A 216 9.24 11.15 24.95
CA ASP A 216 10.46 11.31 24.17
C ASP A 216 10.31 10.91 22.69
N ARG A 217 9.30 10.14 22.34
CA ARG A 217 8.99 9.71 20.96
C ARG A 217 7.92 10.56 20.29
N LEU A 218 7.14 11.29 21.06
CA LEU A 218 5.96 12.01 20.54
C LEU A 218 6.32 13.02 19.45
N ALA A 219 7.37 13.82 19.65
CA ALA A 219 7.80 14.80 18.65
C ALA A 219 8.24 14.13 17.33
N HIS A 220 8.96 13.00 17.43
CA HIS A 220 9.33 12.20 16.26
C HIS A 220 8.10 11.68 15.53
N ALA A 221 7.18 11.03 16.24
CA ALA A 221 5.97 10.46 15.66
C ALA A 221 5.11 11.52 14.95
N LEU A 222 4.94 12.69 15.57
CA LEU A 222 4.21 13.80 14.98
C LEU A 222 4.89 14.35 13.73
N SER A 223 6.23 14.39 13.69
CA SER A 223 6.96 14.78 12.49
C SER A 223 6.76 13.81 11.34
N MET A 224 6.70 12.49 11.61
CA MET A 224 6.40 11.48 10.60
C MET A 224 4.97 11.59 10.04
N VAL A 225 4.00 11.89 10.90
CA VAL A 225 2.62 12.14 10.49
C VAL A 225 2.53 13.42 9.66
N ARG A 226 3.15 14.51 10.12
CA ARG A 226 3.14 15.82 9.42
C ARG A 226 3.78 15.74 8.04
N ALA A 227 4.76 14.88 7.84
CA ALA A 227 5.44 14.70 6.56
C ALA A 227 4.59 14.00 5.49
N GLN A 228 3.43 13.42 5.82
CA GLN A 228 2.62 12.69 4.86
C GLN A 228 2.02 13.60 3.78
N GLU A 229 2.23 13.24 2.52
CA GLU A 229 1.78 14.00 1.34
C GLU A 229 0.38 13.60 0.85
N TYR A 230 -0.28 12.65 1.49
CA TYR A 230 -1.61 12.21 1.09
C TYR A 230 -2.65 13.31 1.35
N PRO A 231 -3.55 13.64 0.38
CA PRO A 231 -4.34 14.88 0.46
C PRO A 231 -5.50 14.82 1.47
N ASN A 232 -6.09 13.64 1.68
CA ASN A 232 -7.33 13.49 2.45
C ASN A 232 -7.06 12.76 3.77
N LEU A 233 -6.45 13.45 4.73
CA LEU A 233 -6.04 12.89 6.02
C LEU A 233 -6.86 13.45 7.17
N GLN A 234 -7.26 12.56 8.07
CA GLN A 234 -7.59 12.83 9.47
C GLN A 234 -6.48 12.25 10.33
N VAL A 235 -6.16 12.88 11.45
CA VAL A 235 -5.19 12.35 12.42
C VAL A 235 -5.82 12.15 13.78
N ILE A 236 -5.66 10.98 14.34
CA ILE A 236 -6.12 10.65 15.68
C ILE A 236 -4.91 10.27 16.52
N VAL A 237 -4.55 11.14 17.45
CA VAL A 237 -3.46 10.93 18.39
C VAL A 237 -4.05 10.46 19.72
N VAL A 238 -3.67 9.25 20.12
CA VAL A 238 -4.02 8.70 21.43
C VAL A 238 -2.83 8.86 22.36
N LEU A 239 -2.97 9.74 23.34
CA LEU A 239 -2.06 9.87 24.46
C LEU A 239 -2.40 8.79 25.51
N HIS A 240 -1.57 7.75 25.55
CA HIS A 240 -1.80 6.58 26.38
C HIS A 240 -1.08 6.76 27.71
N GLY A 241 -1.77 7.32 28.69
CA GLY A 241 -1.27 7.68 29.99
C GLY A 241 -2.36 8.15 30.95
N ASP A 242 -1.97 8.65 32.10
CA ASP A 242 -2.88 9.28 33.07
C ASP A 242 -3.34 10.68 32.61
N ASP A 243 -4.23 11.29 33.36
CA ASP A 243 -4.78 12.61 33.05
C ASP A 243 -3.72 13.71 33.02
N ASP A 244 -2.70 13.60 33.85
CA ASP A 244 -1.56 14.54 33.87
C ASP A 244 -0.74 14.44 32.59
N PHE A 245 -0.43 13.22 32.16
CA PHE A 245 0.23 12.96 30.87
C PHE A 245 -0.56 13.52 29.70
N VAL A 246 -1.86 13.24 29.64
CA VAL A 246 -2.74 13.70 28.58
C VAL A 246 -2.83 15.22 28.55
N SER A 247 -3.06 15.86 29.71
CA SER A 247 -3.18 17.32 29.79
C SER A 247 -1.89 18.05 29.47
N HIS A 248 -0.75 17.47 29.82
CA HIS A 248 0.58 18.04 29.56
C HIS A 248 0.93 18.00 28.06
N HIS A 249 0.66 16.88 27.38
CA HIS A 249 1.09 16.69 25.99
C HIS A 249 0.07 17.07 24.91
N THR A 250 -1.20 17.29 25.27
CA THR A 250 -2.22 17.75 24.31
C THR A 250 -1.84 19.05 23.61
N PRO A 251 -1.34 20.11 24.31
CA PRO A 251 -0.88 21.34 23.65
C PRO A 251 0.28 21.11 22.68
N ASP A 252 1.24 20.22 23.01
CA ASP A 252 2.39 19.91 22.16
C ASP A 252 1.95 19.25 20.85
N VAL A 253 0.98 18.33 20.91
CA VAL A 253 0.37 17.69 19.73
C VAL A 253 -0.32 18.72 18.86
N GLN A 254 -1.16 19.58 19.46
CA GLN A 254 -1.90 20.63 18.77
C GLN A 254 -0.95 21.61 18.09
N GLN A 255 0.11 22.02 18.78
CA GLN A 255 1.12 22.93 18.23
C GLN A 255 1.91 22.29 17.09
N SER A 256 2.35 21.04 17.24
CA SER A 256 3.13 20.31 16.22
C SER A 256 2.37 20.12 14.92
N LEU A 257 1.06 19.98 14.99
CA LEU A 257 0.18 19.77 13.83
C LEU A 257 -0.61 21.04 13.45
N ALA A 258 -0.32 22.18 14.08
CA ALA A 258 -0.96 23.46 13.75
C ALA A 258 -0.72 23.85 12.29
N GLY A 259 -1.77 24.32 11.62
CA GLY A 259 -1.72 24.74 10.22
C GLY A 259 -1.53 23.58 9.20
N TRP A 260 -1.50 22.34 9.65
CA TRP A 260 -1.58 21.19 8.77
C TRP A 260 -3.05 20.96 8.37
N ASN A 261 -3.30 20.79 7.06
CA ASN A 261 -4.65 20.70 6.47
C ASN A 261 -5.31 19.33 6.74
N SER A 262 -5.46 18.96 8.00
CA SER A 262 -6.15 17.73 8.36
C SER A 262 -6.97 17.89 9.65
N ASP A 263 -8.03 17.10 9.76
CA ASP A 263 -8.80 17.02 10.99
C ASP A 263 -7.98 16.32 12.07
N LEU A 264 -7.71 17.01 13.17
CA LEU A 264 -6.96 16.50 14.30
C LEU A 264 -7.87 16.16 15.46
N VAL A 265 -7.81 14.92 15.92
CA VAL A 265 -8.42 14.48 17.18
C VAL A 265 -7.31 14.08 18.15
N VAL A 266 -7.29 14.69 19.34
CA VAL A 266 -6.40 14.29 20.44
C VAL A 266 -7.25 13.71 21.55
N MET A 267 -6.90 12.52 22.03
CA MET A 267 -7.64 11.85 23.10
C MET A 267 -6.72 11.09 24.05
N GLY A 268 -7.17 10.93 25.29
CA GLY A 268 -6.50 10.14 26.30
C GLY A 268 -7.05 8.71 26.40
N VAL A 269 -6.18 7.77 26.76
CA VAL A 269 -6.54 6.40 27.17
C VAL A 269 -5.72 6.05 28.40
N SER A 270 -6.39 5.51 29.44
CA SER A 270 -5.80 5.18 30.72
C SER A 270 -4.60 4.21 30.59
N PRO A 271 -3.55 4.37 31.42
CA PRO A 271 -2.35 3.52 31.40
C PRO A 271 -2.61 2.04 31.74
N GLU A 272 -3.72 1.72 32.42
CA GLU A 272 -4.11 0.33 32.69
C GLU A 272 -4.67 -0.39 31.45
N GLN A 273 -5.06 0.34 30.43
CA GLN A 273 -5.51 -0.21 29.18
C GLN A 273 -4.31 -0.56 28.28
N ASN A 274 -4.49 -1.44 27.33
CA ASN A 274 -3.41 -1.82 26.39
C ASN A 274 -3.60 -1.16 25.00
N LEU A 275 -2.62 -1.35 24.12
CA LEU A 275 -2.65 -0.79 22.76
C LEU A 275 -3.94 -1.13 22.00
N GLY A 276 -4.52 -2.32 22.21
CA GLY A 276 -5.77 -2.70 21.55
C GLY A 276 -6.95 -1.81 21.97
N HIS A 277 -7.01 -1.39 23.23
CA HIS A 277 -8.01 -0.41 23.68
C HIS A 277 -7.77 0.96 23.06
N ALA A 278 -6.50 1.42 23.01
CA ALA A 278 -6.13 2.70 22.40
C ALA A 278 -6.52 2.75 20.93
N LEU A 279 -6.18 1.71 20.15
CA LEU A 279 -6.55 1.62 18.75
C LEU A 279 -8.06 1.47 18.52
N ALA A 280 -8.77 0.76 19.40
CA ALA A 280 -10.23 0.67 19.35
C ALA A 280 -10.89 2.03 19.61
N ALA A 281 -10.40 2.76 20.62
CA ALA A 281 -10.89 4.10 20.92
C ALA A 281 -10.61 5.09 19.78
N ALA A 282 -9.40 5.03 19.18
CA ALA A 282 -9.06 5.83 18.01
C ALA A 282 -9.97 5.52 16.83
N SER A 283 -10.19 4.23 16.53
CA SER A 283 -11.05 3.80 15.42
C SER A 283 -12.49 4.25 15.57
N ALA A 284 -12.98 4.37 16.81
CA ALA A 284 -14.31 4.88 17.08
C ALA A 284 -14.48 6.39 16.82
N ARG A 285 -13.36 7.14 16.67
CA ARG A 285 -13.33 8.57 16.32
C ARG A 285 -12.92 8.81 14.87
N ALA A 286 -12.59 7.74 14.16
CA ALA A 286 -12.16 7.82 12.77
C ALA A 286 -13.37 8.09 11.86
N GLU A 287 -13.21 9.11 11.02
CA GLU A 287 -14.17 9.50 9.98
C GLU A 287 -13.69 9.07 8.58
N GLY A 288 -12.42 8.65 8.49
CA GLY A 288 -11.83 8.17 7.25
C GLY A 288 -12.41 6.83 6.80
N GLU A 289 -12.56 6.65 5.49
CA GLU A 289 -12.93 5.38 4.87
C GLU A 289 -11.90 4.29 5.18
N LEU A 290 -10.64 4.71 5.26
CA LEU A 290 -9.49 3.85 5.55
C LEU A 290 -8.84 4.27 6.87
N LEU A 291 -8.34 3.30 7.61
CA LEU A 291 -7.64 3.47 8.87
C LEU A 291 -6.19 3.01 8.68
N ALA A 292 -5.24 3.91 8.89
CA ALA A 292 -3.81 3.62 8.80
C ALA A 292 -3.17 3.67 10.19
N LYS A 293 -2.58 2.56 10.62
CA LYS A 293 -1.80 2.51 11.86
C LYS A 293 -0.38 3.00 11.59
N MET A 294 0.10 3.93 12.42
CA MET A 294 1.50 4.34 12.50
C MET A 294 1.99 4.20 13.94
N ASP A 295 3.19 3.64 14.12
CA ASP A 295 3.81 3.48 15.44
C ASP A 295 4.70 4.71 15.76
N ASP A 296 4.91 4.98 17.04
CA ASP A 296 5.56 6.21 17.50
C ASP A 296 7.10 6.16 17.47
N ASP A 297 7.69 5.02 17.14
CA ASP A 297 9.13 4.77 17.16
C ASP A 297 9.77 4.43 15.80
N ASP A 298 8.94 4.27 14.76
CA ASP A 298 9.41 3.92 13.42
C ASP A 298 9.57 5.14 12.51
N PHE A 299 10.23 4.95 11.36
CA PHE A 299 10.33 6.00 10.35
C PHE A 299 9.44 5.69 9.15
N TYR A 300 8.82 6.74 8.64
CA TYR A 300 7.90 6.69 7.51
C TYR A 300 8.24 7.76 6.47
N SER A 301 8.35 7.39 5.21
CA SER A 301 8.50 8.37 4.13
C SER A 301 7.23 9.20 3.95
N SER A 302 7.35 10.37 3.34
CA SER A 302 6.20 11.25 3.05
C SER A 302 5.14 10.60 2.16
N THR A 303 5.50 9.56 1.42
CA THR A 303 4.61 8.83 0.52
C THR A 303 4.06 7.53 1.10
N HIS A 304 4.28 7.29 2.40
CA HIS A 304 3.87 6.03 3.04
C HIS A 304 2.38 5.73 2.88
N ILE A 305 1.51 6.70 3.16
CA ILE A 305 0.05 6.54 3.03
C ILE A 305 -0.34 6.33 1.56
N TRP A 306 0.27 7.07 0.62
CA TRP A 306 0.05 6.86 -0.81
C TRP A 306 0.31 5.42 -1.24
N ASP A 307 1.44 4.85 -0.82
CA ASP A 307 1.82 3.49 -1.18
C ASP A 307 0.81 2.45 -0.67
N LEU A 308 0.30 2.65 0.55
CA LEU A 308 -0.70 1.75 1.14
C LEU A 308 -2.06 1.86 0.43
N VAL A 309 -2.51 3.07 0.13
CA VAL A 309 -3.78 3.29 -0.60
C VAL A 309 -3.70 2.68 -2.00
N LEU A 310 -2.62 2.94 -2.74
CA LEU A 310 -2.41 2.36 -4.07
C LEU A 310 -2.33 0.82 -4.00
N ALA A 311 -1.63 0.29 -2.99
CA ALA A 311 -1.53 -1.16 -2.80
C ALA A 311 -2.90 -1.81 -2.52
N ARG A 312 -3.77 -1.15 -1.74
CA ARG A 312 -5.14 -1.60 -1.54
C ARG A 312 -5.92 -1.58 -2.86
N MET A 313 -5.76 -0.52 -3.64
CA MET A 313 -6.44 -0.33 -4.91
C MET A 313 -6.13 -1.45 -5.90
N TYR A 314 -4.84 -1.79 -6.09
CA TYR A 314 -4.47 -2.82 -7.06
C TYR A 314 -4.56 -4.26 -6.51
N SER A 315 -4.63 -4.46 -5.21
CA SER A 315 -4.74 -5.81 -4.63
C SER A 315 -6.17 -6.21 -4.27
N GLY A 316 -7.01 -5.24 -3.92
CA GLY A 316 -8.35 -5.51 -3.38
C GLY A 316 -8.35 -6.17 -2.00
N ALA A 317 -7.21 -6.21 -1.30
CA ALA A 317 -7.10 -6.86 0.00
C ALA A 317 -7.78 -6.07 1.12
N GLN A 318 -8.31 -6.75 2.13
CA GLN A 318 -8.89 -6.13 3.32
C GLN A 318 -7.83 -5.43 4.16
N ILE A 319 -6.68 -6.06 4.34
CA ILE A 319 -5.52 -5.43 4.98
C ILE A 319 -4.37 -5.32 3.98
N VAL A 320 -3.78 -4.13 3.95
CA VAL A 320 -2.50 -3.88 3.26
C VAL A 320 -1.48 -3.43 4.28
N GLY A 321 -0.23 -3.84 4.11
CA GLY A 321 0.88 -3.35 4.89
C GLY A 321 2.20 -3.58 4.17
N LYS A 322 3.26 -2.96 4.66
CA LYS A 322 4.58 -3.04 4.02
C LYS A 322 5.34 -4.31 4.41
N ALA A 323 6.28 -4.71 3.55
CA ALA A 323 7.30 -5.69 3.90
C ALA A 323 8.26 -5.11 4.94
N LEU A 324 8.78 -5.95 5.83
CA LEU A 324 9.78 -5.58 6.83
C LEU A 324 11.17 -5.79 6.23
N ASP A 325 11.57 -4.91 5.30
CA ASP A 325 12.82 -5.02 4.56
C ASP A 325 13.93 -4.16 5.17
N TRP A 326 13.61 -2.98 5.69
CA TRP A 326 14.55 -2.01 6.24
C TRP A 326 14.41 -1.92 7.75
N ILE A 327 15.49 -2.14 8.47
CA ILE A 327 15.49 -2.21 9.94
C ILE A 327 16.72 -1.47 10.47
N TYR A 328 16.50 -0.53 11.38
CA TYR A 328 17.56 0.10 12.15
C TYR A 328 17.68 -0.57 13.50
N LEU A 329 18.85 -1.11 13.77
CA LEU A 329 19.24 -1.78 15.03
C LEU A 329 19.98 -0.77 15.90
N THR A 330 19.33 -0.23 16.91
CA THR A 330 19.87 0.89 17.70
C THR A 330 21.09 0.51 18.52
N HIS A 331 21.13 -0.73 19.05
CA HIS A 331 22.29 -1.18 19.84
C HIS A 331 23.51 -1.48 18.97
N ALA A 332 23.28 -2.09 17.80
CA ALA A 332 24.34 -2.36 16.84
C ALA A 332 24.74 -1.13 16.02
N ASP A 333 23.99 -0.03 16.15
CA ASP A 333 24.10 1.19 15.34
C ASP A 333 24.26 0.86 13.85
N THR A 334 23.31 0.10 13.32
CA THR A 334 23.40 -0.45 11.97
C THR A 334 22.01 -0.52 11.32
N THR A 335 21.91 -0.02 10.12
CA THR A 335 20.72 -0.26 9.27
C THR A 335 20.95 -1.52 8.44
N VAL A 336 19.98 -2.43 8.45
CA VAL A 336 20.03 -3.67 7.67
C VAL A 336 18.96 -3.68 6.60
N PHE A 337 19.32 -4.15 5.42
CA PHE A 337 18.39 -4.51 4.36
C PHE A 337 18.21 -6.03 4.37
N ARG A 338 17.01 -6.48 4.72
CA ARG A 338 16.69 -7.88 5.01
C ARG A 338 15.38 -8.31 4.35
N PRO A 339 15.32 -8.47 3.03
CA PRO A 339 14.12 -8.83 2.29
C PRO A 339 13.79 -10.33 2.40
N THR A 340 13.53 -10.80 3.62
CA THR A 340 13.25 -12.22 3.89
C THR A 340 11.91 -12.67 3.39
N TYR A 341 10.97 -11.75 3.25
CA TYR A 341 9.63 -12.03 2.79
C TYR A 341 9.38 -11.34 1.45
N PRO A 342 9.04 -12.07 0.39
CA PRO A 342 8.70 -11.44 -0.88
C PRO A 342 7.57 -10.42 -0.71
N ALA A 343 7.78 -9.22 -1.24
CA ALA A 343 6.77 -8.16 -1.31
C ALA A 343 5.80 -8.40 -2.49
N GLU A 344 4.83 -7.53 -2.64
CA GLU A 344 3.89 -7.45 -3.76
C GLU A 344 3.12 -8.76 -3.99
N ARG A 345 2.58 -9.30 -2.89
CA ARG A 345 1.80 -10.53 -2.93
C ARG A 345 0.84 -10.66 -1.76
N PHE A 346 -0.16 -11.52 -1.93
CA PHE A 346 -0.97 -11.96 -0.80
C PHE A 346 -0.12 -12.73 0.20
N ALA A 347 -0.28 -12.43 1.46
CA ALA A 347 0.56 -12.92 2.56
C ALA A 347 -0.24 -13.08 3.85
N LYS A 348 0.31 -13.83 4.80
CA LYS A 348 -0.26 -13.97 6.14
C LYS A 348 0.30 -12.96 7.15
N PHE A 349 1.23 -12.13 6.70
CA PHE A 349 1.95 -11.21 7.58
C PHE A 349 2.36 -9.94 6.83
N VAL A 350 2.23 -8.79 7.49
CA VAL A 350 2.76 -7.48 7.12
C VAL A 350 3.38 -6.82 8.35
N ALA A 351 4.20 -5.79 8.17
CA ALA A 351 4.74 -5.03 9.29
C ALA A 351 3.60 -4.32 10.06
N GLY A 352 3.53 -4.56 11.38
CA GLY A 352 2.41 -4.14 12.22
C GLY A 352 2.20 -2.62 12.26
N GLY A 353 3.30 -1.84 12.24
CA GLY A 353 3.26 -0.37 12.20
C GLY A 353 2.82 0.22 10.85
N THR A 354 2.41 -0.62 9.86
CA THR A 354 2.10 -0.14 8.51
C THR A 354 0.73 -0.59 8.00
N MET A 355 -0.14 -1.05 8.90
CA MET A 355 -1.40 -1.64 8.49
C MET A 355 -2.40 -0.58 8.03
N LEU A 356 -2.99 -0.82 6.86
CA LEU A 356 -4.14 -0.09 6.33
C LEU A 356 -5.31 -1.05 6.20
N ILE A 357 -6.44 -0.70 6.77
CA ILE A 357 -7.70 -1.45 6.70
C ILE A 357 -8.85 -0.46 6.55
N SER A 358 -9.97 -0.85 5.94
CA SER A 358 -11.11 0.04 5.98
C SER A 358 -11.86 -0.03 7.31
N ALA A 359 -12.57 1.04 7.62
CA ALA A 359 -13.45 1.09 8.78
C ALA A 359 -14.48 -0.05 8.74
N GLY A 360 -15.03 -0.35 7.57
CA GLY A 360 -16.01 -1.42 7.37
C GLY A 360 -15.43 -2.81 7.62
N ASP A 361 -14.25 -3.15 7.03
CA ASP A 361 -13.60 -4.45 7.26
C ASP A 361 -13.19 -4.64 8.71
N LEU A 362 -12.68 -3.58 9.34
CA LEU A 362 -12.32 -3.62 10.76
C LEU A 362 -13.55 -3.91 11.64
N ALA A 363 -14.66 -3.24 11.36
CA ALA A 363 -15.92 -3.48 12.07
C ALA A 363 -16.44 -4.91 11.86
N GLN A 364 -16.37 -5.41 10.63
CA GLN A 364 -16.83 -6.76 10.27
C GLN A 364 -16.09 -7.86 11.04
N VAL A 365 -14.79 -7.68 11.31
CA VAL A 365 -14.02 -8.64 12.12
C VAL A 365 -14.02 -8.32 13.62
N GLY A 366 -14.85 -7.40 14.08
CA GLY A 366 -15.04 -7.05 15.49
C GLY A 366 -14.01 -6.11 16.09
N GLY A 367 -13.41 -5.23 15.26
CA GLY A 367 -12.53 -4.15 15.71
C GLY A 367 -11.16 -4.61 16.24
N TRP A 368 -10.41 -3.71 16.84
CA TRP A 368 -9.19 -4.05 17.58
C TRP A 368 -9.53 -4.77 18.89
N ARG A 369 -8.81 -5.83 19.18
CA ARG A 369 -9.01 -6.56 20.45
C ARG A 369 -8.00 -6.13 21.49
N PRO A 370 -8.43 -5.98 22.75
CA PRO A 370 -7.57 -5.61 23.86
C PRO A 370 -6.74 -6.81 24.36
N VAL A 371 -5.90 -7.37 23.48
CA VAL A 371 -4.96 -8.43 23.84
C VAL A 371 -3.68 -7.85 24.42
N PRO A 372 -3.06 -8.50 25.41
CA PRO A 372 -1.86 -7.98 26.09
C PRO A 372 -0.65 -7.80 25.18
N LYS A 373 -0.54 -8.60 24.12
CA LYS A 373 0.57 -8.59 23.14
C LYS A 373 0.06 -8.96 21.75
N SER A 374 0.80 -8.54 20.72
CA SER A 374 0.54 -8.93 19.33
C SER A 374 -0.84 -8.52 18.82
N VAL A 375 -1.28 -7.32 19.13
CA VAL A 375 -2.57 -6.74 18.69
C VAL A 375 -2.71 -6.82 17.17
N ASP A 376 -1.62 -6.52 16.44
CA ASP A 376 -1.56 -6.57 14.96
C ASP A 376 -1.77 -8.00 14.45
N ARG A 377 -1.09 -8.96 15.06
CA ARG A 377 -1.24 -10.38 14.70
C ARG A 377 -2.65 -10.89 14.93
N ALA A 378 -3.25 -10.50 16.05
CA ALA A 378 -4.62 -10.87 16.37
C ALA A 378 -5.65 -10.31 15.36
N LEU A 379 -5.39 -9.15 14.77
CA LEU A 379 -6.23 -8.61 13.70
C LEU A 379 -6.00 -9.35 12.39
N LEU A 380 -4.74 -9.59 11.99
CA LEU A 380 -4.40 -10.33 10.78
C LEU A 380 -5.02 -11.73 10.77
N ASP A 381 -4.90 -12.46 11.87
CA ASP A 381 -5.45 -13.82 11.98
C ASP A 381 -6.98 -13.80 11.82
N ARG A 382 -7.68 -12.85 12.44
CA ARG A 382 -9.15 -12.75 12.30
C ARG A 382 -9.63 -12.39 10.91
N VAL A 383 -8.90 -11.52 10.21
CA VAL A 383 -9.23 -11.20 8.82
C VAL A 383 -9.04 -12.43 7.94
N LEU A 384 -7.95 -13.18 8.14
CA LEU A 384 -7.69 -14.42 7.41
C LEU A 384 -8.70 -15.53 7.74
N ASP A 385 -9.05 -15.68 9.02
CA ASP A 385 -10.05 -16.67 9.48
C ASP A 385 -11.46 -16.35 8.95
N ALA A 386 -11.76 -15.07 8.75
CA ALA A 386 -12.97 -14.62 8.08
C ALA A 386 -12.92 -14.76 6.55
N GLY A 387 -11.85 -15.35 6.00
CA GLY A 387 -11.62 -15.49 4.56
C GLY A 387 -11.17 -14.20 3.88
N GLY A 388 -10.77 -13.18 4.62
CA GLY A 388 -10.23 -11.94 4.08
C GLY A 388 -8.81 -12.11 3.54
N LEU A 389 -8.38 -11.14 2.75
CA LEU A 389 -7.07 -11.11 2.12
C LEU A 389 -6.16 -10.09 2.81
N VAL A 390 -4.91 -10.46 2.98
CA VAL A 390 -3.83 -9.58 3.44
C VAL A 390 -2.82 -9.45 2.33
N TYR A 391 -2.49 -8.22 1.94
CA TYR A 391 -1.50 -7.95 0.89
C TYR A 391 -0.27 -7.27 1.48
N ARG A 392 0.90 -7.81 1.16
CA ARG A 392 2.18 -7.24 1.55
C ARG A 392 2.78 -6.49 0.36
N THR A 393 2.79 -5.15 0.43
CA THR A 393 3.46 -4.30 -0.55
C THR A 393 4.97 -4.19 -0.24
N HIS A 394 5.69 -3.40 -1.03
CA HIS A 394 7.13 -3.16 -0.84
C HIS A 394 7.48 -2.59 0.53
N GLY A 395 8.72 -2.81 0.97
CA GLY A 395 9.23 -2.28 2.24
C GLY A 395 9.74 -0.83 2.19
N LEU A 396 9.92 -0.26 0.99
CA LEU A 396 10.40 1.11 0.86
C LEU A 396 9.43 2.11 1.51
N GLY A 397 9.99 3.12 2.17
CA GLY A 397 9.20 4.13 2.88
C GLY A 397 8.73 3.71 4.28
N TYR A 398 9.30 2.63 4.80
CA TYR A 398 9.15 2.21 6.18
C TYR A 398 10.48 1.65 6.71
N THR A 399 10.97 2.22 7.79
CA THR A 399 12.14 1.72 8.51
C THR A 399 11.75 1.38 9.93
N TYR A 400 11.74 0.08 10.21
CA TYR A 400 11.47 -0.42 11.54
C TYR A 400 12.64 -0.13 12.47
N VAL A 401 12.37 0.46 13.62
CA VAL A 401 13.38 0.71 14.64
C VAL A 401 13.36 -0.38 15.69
N ARG A 402 14.48 -1.08 15.82
CA ARG A 402 14.66 -2.08 16.88
C ARG A 402 15.57 -1.55 17.95
N SER A 403 15.02 -1.29 19.14
CA SER A 403 15.79 -0.94 20.33
C SER A 403 16.30 -2.20 21.03
N ALA A 404 17.43 -2.08 21.76
CA ALA A 404 17.94 -3.15 22.58
C ALA A 404 16.93 -3.59 23.64
N ALA A 405 16.97 -4.86 23.99
CA ALA A 405 16.03 -5.45 24.94
C ALA A 405 16.39 -5.10 26.39
N ASP A 406 16.30 -3.84 26.77
CA ASP A 406 16.29 -3.41 28.17
C ASP A 406 14.91 -3.45 28.84
N GLY A 407 14.01 -4.24 28.26
CA GLY A 407 12.74 -4.67 28.89
C GLY A 407 11.56 -3.71 28.73
N SER A 408 11.73 -2.49 28.24
CA SER A 408 10.65 -1.48 28.27
C SER A 408 10.17 -0.96 26.91
N ALA A 409 10.97 -1.10 25.83
CA ALA A 409 10.73 -0.34 24.61
C ALA A 409 10.00 -1.10 23.48
N ASN A 410 10.06 -2.43 23.45
CA ASN A 410 9.41 -3.20 22.37
C ASN A 410 8.55 -4.34 22.92
N THR A 411 7.33 -4.46 22.41
CA THR A 411 6.42 -5.58 22.72
C THR A 411 6.92 -6.94 22.20
N SER A 412 7.86 -6.94 21.27
CA SER A 412 8.48 -8.14 20.67
C SER A 412 9.77 -8.51 21.40
N GLN A 413 9.91 -9.76 21.85
CA GLN A 413 11.08 -10.31 22.53
C GLN A 413 12.19 -10.83 21.57
N VAL A 414 12.09 -10.55 20.28
CA VAL A 414 13.07 -11.02 19.28
C VAL A 414 14.38 -10.24 19.45
N ASN A 415 15.50 -10.94 19.64
CA ASN A 415 16.81 -10.32 19.78
C ASN A 415 17.26 -9.66 18.46
N GLU A 416 18.05 -8.56 18.53
CA GLU A 416 18.66 -7.92 17.36
C GLU A 416 19.47 -8.89 16.49
N SER A 417 20.15 -9.86 17.11
CA SER A 417 20.90 -10.90 16.39
C SER A 417 20.05 -11.67 15.36
N HIS A 418 18.74 -11.81 15.59
CA HIS A 418 17.84 -12.41 14.62
C HIS A 418 17.76 -11.59 13.32
N PHE A 419 17.79 -10.27 13.43
CA PHE A 419 17.68 -9.37 12.28
C PHE A 419 18.99 -9.27 11.49
N LEU A 420 20.13 -9.63 12.10
CA LEU A 420 21.42 -9.75 11.43
C LEU A 420 21.52 -11.03 10.58
N THR A 421 20.62 -12.00 10.80
CA THR A 421 20.59 -13.21 9.99
C THR A 421 19.81 -12.99 8.69
N LYS A 422 20.25 -13.58 7.58
CA LYS A 422 19.61 -13.47 6.26
C LYS A 422 19.54 -12.01 5.76
N THR A 423 20.50 -11.20 6.16
CA THR A 423 20.66 -9.82 5.71
C THR A 423 21.37 -9.81 4.36
N THR A 424 20.84 -9.03 3.41
CA THR A 424 21.43 -8.85 2.08
C THR A 424 22.46 -7.73 2.08
N ALA A 425 22.20 -6.64 2.80
CA ALA A 425 23.13 -5.51 2.94
C ALA A 425 23.06 -4.90 4.34
N THR A 426 24.17 -4.30 4.78
CA THR A 426 24.30 -3.58 6.05
C THR A 426 24.92 -2.21 5.82
N TYR A 427 24.46 -1.22 6.56
CA TYR A 427 24.90 0.16 6.48
C TYR A 427 25.23 0.65 7.90
N PRO A 428 26.42 1.26 8.13
CA PRO A 428 26.76 1.83 9.44
C PRO A 428 25.77 2.94 9.83
N GLY A 429 25.34 2.93 11.07
CA GLY A 429 24.40 3.91 11.60
C GLY A 429 23.00 3.84 11.00
N LEU A 430 22.21 4.87 11.27
CA LEU A 430 20.92 5.07 10.61
C LEU A 430 21.12 5.57 9.18
N LEU A 431 20.79 4.74 8.19
CA LEU A 431 20.88 5.11 6.79
C LEU A 431 19.90 6.27 6.49
N ARG A 432 20.45 7.45 6.25
CA ARG A 432 19.66 8.66 5.98
C ARG A 432 19.16 8.71 4.55
N SER A 433 17.84 8.67 4.35
CA SER A 433 17.22 8.75 3.03
C SER A 433 15.77 9.21 3.13
N HIS A 434 15.35 10.11 2.26
CA HIS A 434 13.94 10.48 2.12
C HIS A 434 13.08 9.27 1.73
N ALA A 435 13.62 8.38 0.91
CA ALA A 435 12.92 7.17 0.48
C ALA A 435 12.65 6.18 1.63
N LEU A 436 13.42 6.26 2.73
CA LEU A 436 13.24 5.47 3.95
C LEU A 436 12.50 6.22 5.07
N GLY A 437 12.24 7.51 4.88
CA GLY A 437 11.68 8.37 5.91
C GLY A 437 12.69 8.79 6.99
N THR A 438 13.96 8.48 6.81
CA THR A 438 15.03 8.71 7.80
C THR A 438 15.85 9.99 7.56
N ALA A 439 15.58 10.72 6.48
CA ALA A 439 16.18 12.03 6.27
C ALA A 439 15.60 13.05 7.24
N GLU A 440 16.43 14.01 7.68
CA GLU A 440 15.92 15.16 8.43
C GLU A 440 15.04 16.00 7.51
N SER A 441 13.85 16.37 7.99
CA SER A 441 13.03 17.34 7.28
C SER A 441 13.84 18.63 7.12
N ALA A 442 13.93 19.17 5.91
CA ALA A 442 14.47 20.49 5.72
C ALA A 442 13.57 21.45 6.51
N THR A 443 14.11 22.00 7.58
CA THR A 443 13.45 23.01 8.44
C THR A 443 13.17 24.28 7.68
#